data_4750e3398cec61aa0391da22ba677371
#
_entry.id   4750e3398cec61aa0391da22ba677371
#
_cell.length_a   1.000
_cell.length_b   1.000
_cell.length_c   1.000
_cell.angle_alpha   90.00
_cell.angle_beta   90.00
_cell.angle_gamma   90.00
#
_symmetry.space_group_name_H-M   'P 1'
#
loop_
_entity.id
_entity.type
_entity.pdbx_description
1 polymer ?
#
loop_
_entity_poly.entity_id
_entity_poly.type
_entity_poly.pdbx_seq_one_letter_code
_entity_poly.pdbx_strand_id
1 'polypeptide(L)'
;MEGEFTVGVLISPIRIRRLRENDIPRSLLLLLAASKIAGVRLLFFAIEDVDLSTRTVQGWSFLNDAWVRRISPYPKAIYLRSSYSRRNNRLRENFFLQLERQGTVFINYPLRMDKWEMYKCLASNSD
;
A
#
# COMPACT_ATOMS: atom_id res chain seq x y z
N MET A 1 2.93 7.00 16.72
CA MET A 1 2.96 6.08 17.85
C MET A 1 3.79 4.87 17.52
N GLU A 2 4.59 4.48 18.46
CA GLU A 2 5.42 3.29 18.29
C GLU A 2 4.55 2.05 18.17
N GLY A 3 4.92 1.16 17.29
CA GLY A 3 4.21 -0.08 17.10
C GLY A 3 3.14 -0.08 16.04
N GLU A 4 2.83 1.06 15.46
CA GLU A 4 1.92 1.07 14.32
C GLU A 4 2.65 0.56 13.10
N PHE A 5 2.15 -0.54 12.55
CA PHE A 5 2.69 -1.10 11.33
C PHE A 5 1.94 -0.51 10.13
N THR A 6 2.68 0.10 9.23
CA THR A 6 2.11 0.69 8.03
C THR A 6 2.37 -0.21 6.83
N VAL A 7 1.31 -0.56 6.13
CA VAL A 7 1.39 -1.29 4.88
C VAL A 7 1.07 -0.33 3.74
N GLY A 8 1.96 -0.22 2.78
CA GLY A 8 1.71 0.56 1.60
C GLY A 8 0.83 -0.22 0.62
N VAL A 9 -0.11 0.47 0.00
CA VAL A 9 -0.95 -0.13 -1.04
C VAL A 9 -0.68 0.64 -2.32
N LEU A 10 0.01 0.02 -3.26
CA LEU A 10 0.39 0.64 -4.52
C LEU A 10 -0.74 0.46 -5.52
N ILE A 11 -1.37 1.56 -5.91
CA ILE A 11 -2.50 1.57 -6.83
C ILE A 11 -2.28 2.63 -7.91
N SER A 12 -3.17 2.68 -8.90
CA SER A 12 -3.05 3.66 -9.97
C SER A 12 -3.47 5.06 -9.52
N PRO A 13 -2.97 6.13 -10.18
CA PRO A 13 -3.38 7.50 -9.84
C PRO A 13 -4.89 7.72 -9.97
N ILE A 14 -5.51 7.11 -10.96
CA ILE A 14 -6.96 7.21 -11.15
C ILE A 14 -7.69 6.61 -9.93
N ARG A 15 -7.20 5.48 -9.43
CA ARG A 15 -7.79 4.84 -8.26
C ARG A 15 -7.63 5.70 -7.01
N ILE A 16 -6.49 6.36 -6.85
CA ILE A 16 -6.26 7.29 -5.74
C ILE A 16 -7.33 8.39 -5.76
N ARG A 17 -7.56 8.99 -6.93
CA ARG A 17 -8.56 10.05 -7.06
C ARG A 17 -9.96 9.57 -6.70
N ARG A 18 -10.32 8.38 -7.15
CA ARG A 18 -11.64 7.81 -6.86
C ARG A 18 -11.82 7.51 -5.36
N LEU A 19 -10.76 7.04 -4.70
CA LEU A 19 -10.82 6.84 -3.25
C LEU A 19 -11.11 8.14 -2.52
N ARG A 20 -10.48 9.23 -2.94
CA ARG A 20 -10.70 10.53 -2.33
C ARG A 20 -12.12 11.05 -2.56
N GLU A 21 -12.77 10.59 -3.61
CA GLU A 21 -14.18 10.89 -3.89
C GLU A 21 -15.13 9.90 -3.22
N ASN A 22 -14.60 9.06 -2.34
CA ASN A 22 -15.34 7.99 -1.65
C ASN A 22 -15.89 6.91 -2.59
N ASP A 23 -15.32 6.79 -3.76
CA ASP A 23 -15.60 5.70 -4.69
C ASP A 23 -14.63 4.58 -4.42
N ILE A 24 -14.94 3.75 -3.42
CA ILE A 24 -14.04 2.71 -2.94
C ILE A 24 -14.55 1.35 -3.42
N PRO A 25 -13.76 0.62 -4.20
CA PRO A 25 -14.19 -0.72 -4.62
C PRO A 25 -14.29 -1.66 -3.42
N ARG A 26 -15.16 -2.64 -3.55
CA ARG A 26 -15.44 -3.58 -2.47
C ARG A 26 -14.19 -4.27 -1.96
N SER A 27 -13.26 -4.62 -2.85
CA SER A 27 -12.02 -5.27 -2.46
C SER A 27 -11.18 -4.40 -1.52
N LEU A 28 -11.16 -3.09 -1.74
CA LEU A 28 -10.45 -2.18 -0.87
C LEU A 28 -11.19 -1.91 0.43
N LEU A 29 -12.52 -1.92 0.40
CA LEU A 29 -13.31 -1.84 1.63
C LEU A 29 -13.01 -3.02 2.54
N LEU A 30 -12.92 -4.22 1.97
CA LEU A 30 -12.57 -5.41 2.75
C LEU A 30 -11.16 -5.31 3.30
N LEU A 31 -10.23 -4.76 2.54
CA LEU A 31 -8.86 -4.56 2.99
C LEU A 31 -8.80 -3.56 4.14
N LEU A 32 -9.56 -2.47 4.06
CA LEU A 32 -9.65 -1.50 5.14
C LEU A 32 -10.21 -2.12 6.41
N ALA A 33 -11.26 -2.93 6.29
CA ALA A 33 -11.85 -3.61 7.42
C ALA A 33 -10.85 -4.58 8.07
N ALA A 34 -10.15 -5.36 7.24
CA ALA A 34 -9.15 -6.31 7.73
C ALA A 34 -8.00 -5.58 8.43
N SER A 35 -7.57 -4.44 7.89
CA SER A 35 -6.49 -3.69 8.50
C SER A 35 -6.87 -3.14 9.87
N LYS A 36 -8.11 -2.73 10.05
CA LYS A 36 -8.63 -2.29 11.35
C LYS A 36 -8.56 -3.39 12.39
N ILE A 37 -8.98 -4.60 12.01
CA ILE A 37 -8.95 -5.75 12.90
C ILE A 37 -7.52 -6.10 13.26
N ALA A 38 -6.60 -6.04 12.30
CA ALA A 38 -5.20 -6.39 12.51
C ALA A 38 -4.39 -5.28 13.21
N GLY A 39 -4.95 -4.10 13.38
CA GLY A 39 -4.21 -2.98 13.96
C GLY A 39 -3.15 -2.43 13.03
N VAL A 40 -3.35 -2.54 11.74
CA VAL A 40 -2.41 -2.12 10.70
C VAL A 40 -2.95 -0.87 10.03
N ARG A 41 -2.05 0.08 9.75
CA ARG A 41 -2.41 1.28 9.01
C ARG A 41 -2.09 1.10 7.53
N LEU A 42 -3.04 1.42 6.67
CA LEU A 42 -2.84 1.37 5.23
C LEU A 42 -2.49 2.74 4.69
N LEU A 43 -1.52 2.78 3.79
CA LEU A 43 -1.12 4.00 3.09
C LEU A 43 -1.28 3.74 1.60
N PHE A 44 -2.26 4.38 0.98
CA PHE A 44 -2.56 4.23 -0.44
C PHE A 44 -1.75 5.25 -1.24
N PHE A 45 -0.99 4.78 -2.21
CA PHE A 45 -0.15 5.67 -3.02
C PHE A 45 0.01 5.11 -4.43
N ALA A 46 0.37 6.00 -5.35
CA ALA A 46 0.74 5.63 -6.71
C ALA A 46 2.24 5.76 -6.88
N ILE A 47 2.78 5.20 -7.96
CA ILE A 47 4.23 5.24 -8.19
C ILE A 47 4.72 6.69 -8.30
N GLU A 48 3.91 7.59 -8.82
CA GLU A 48 4.25 9.01 -8.95
C GLU A 48 4.42 9.71 -7.62
N ASP A 49 3.93 9.11 -6.54
CA ASP A 49 4.01 9.69 -5.20
C ASP A 49 5.29 9.33 -4.46
N VAL A 50 6.19 8.61 -5.12
CA VAL A 50 7.45 8.15 -4.53
C VAL A 50 8.52 9.21 -4.74
N ASP A 51 9.24 9.56 -3.68
CA ASP A 51 10.42 10.40 -3.76
C ASP A 51 11.66 9.56 -3.47
N LEU A 52 12.42 9.26 -4.54
CA LEU A 52 13.58 8.40 -4.43
C LEU A 52 14.72 9.05 -3.64
N SER A 53 14.83 10.37 -3.69
CA SER A 53 15.94 11.06 -3.03
C SER A 53 15.78 11.10 -1.51
N THR A 54 14.58 11.30 -1.03
CA THR A 54 14.30 11.30 0.42
C THR A 54 13.86 9.95 0.92
N ARG A 55 13.60 9.01 0.03
CA ARG A 55 13.07 7.68 0.35
C ARG A 55 11.77 7.77 1.14
N THR A 56 10.87 8.58 0.63
CA THR A 56 9.55 8.76 1.22
C THR A 56 8.47 8.58 0.20
N VAL A 57 7.26 8.37 0.67
CA VAL A 57 6.06 8.22 -0.14
C VAL A 57 5.01 9.18 0.37
N GLN A 58 4.36 9.92 -0.52
CA GLN A 58 3.16 10.67 -0.17
C GLN A 58 1.95 9.82 -0.50
N GLY A 59 1.10 9.62 0.47
CA GLY A 59 -0.06 8.78 0.25
C GLY A 59 -1.24 9.22 1.06
N TRP A 60 -2.27 8.40 1.05
CA TRP A 60 -3.53 8.67 1.72
C TRP A 60 -3.88 7.54 2.66
N SER A 61 -4.26 7.89 3.87
CA SER A 61 -4.77 6.93 4.85
C SER A 61 -6.17 7.31 5.26
N PHE A 62 -7.01 6.33 5.51
CA PHE A 62 -8.37 6.56 5.98
C PHE A 62 -8.37 6.50 7.50
N LEU A 63 -8.46 7.66 8.14
CA LEU A 63 -8.37 7.80 9.59
C LEU A 63 -9.57 8.60 10.09
N ASN A 64 -10.23 8.10 11.13
CA ASN A 64 -11.36 8.78 11.75
C ASN A 64 -12.41 9.20 10.73
N ASP A 65 -12.74 8.27 9.83
CA ASP A 65 -13.74 8.44 8.78
C ASP A 65 -13.40 9.53 7.76
N ALA A 66 -12.11 9.87 7.62
CA ALA A 66 -11.66 10.87 6.65
C ALA A 66 -10.38 10.43 5.97
N TRP A 67 -10.20 10.85 4.73
CA TRP A 67 -8.95 10.65 4.00
C TRP A 67 -7.96 11.71 4.41
N VAL A 68 -6.81 11.26 4.89
CA VAL A 68 -5.73 12.15 5.36
C VAL A 68 -4.50 11.91 4.51
N ARG A 69 -3.93 12.97 3.97
CA ARG A 69 -2.68 12.90 3.23
C ARG A 69 -1.51 12.77 4.20
N ARG A 70 -0.60 11.86 3.89
CA ARG A 70 0.54 11.59 4.76
C ARG A 70 1.81 11.41 3.96
N ILE A 71 2.92 11.86 4.54
CA ILE A 71 4.26 11.56 4.05
C ILE A 71 4.84 10.52 4.99
N SER A 72 5.37 9.44 4.44
CA SER A 72 5.87 8.32 5.23
C SER A 72 7.20 7.84 4.66
N PRO A 73 8.12 7.36 5.50
CA PRO A 73 9.22 6.57 4.98
C PRO A 73 8.67 5.36 4.22
N TYR A 74 9.52 4.71 3.43
CA TYR A 74 9.08 3.54 2.69
C TYR A 74 8.46 2.52 3.64
N PRO A 75 7.23 2.06 3.38
CA PRO A 75 6.63 1.03 4.21
C PRO A 75 7.46 -0.26 4.19
N LYS A 76 7.41 -0.99 5.28
CA LYS A 76 8.12 -2.28 5.38
C LYS A 76 7.41 -3.40 4.65
N ALA A 77 6.15 -3.22 4.35
CA ALA A 77 5.38 -4.14 3.54
C ALA A 77 4.55 -3.35 2.53
N ILE A 78 4.49 -3.84 1.31
CA ILE A 78 3.75 -3.19 0.23
C ILE A 78 2.87 -4.21 -0.46
N TYR A 79 1.61 -3.84 -0.60
CA TYR A 79 0.60 -4.61 -1.30
C TYR A 79 0.51 -4.08 -2.72
N LEU A 80 0.84 -4.93 -3.69
CA LEU A 80 0.89 -4.52 -5.10
C LEU A 80 -0.47 -4.75 -5.75
N ARG A 81 -1.16 -3.66 -6.05
CA ARG A 81 -2.46 -3.72 -6.71
C ARG A 81 -2.50 -2.99 -8.05
N SER A 82 -1.49 -2.20 -8.37
CA SER A 82 -1.51 -1.51 -9.64
C SER A 82 -1.07 -2.44 -10.75
N SER A 83 -1.72 -2.32 -11.89
CA SER A 83 -1.26 -2.99 -13.08
C SER A 83 0.04 -2.34 -13.56
N TYR A 84 0.85 -3.12 -14.26
CA TYR A 84 2.08 -2.63 -14.83
C TYR A 84 1.78 -1.53 -15.85
N SER A 85 2.41 -0.36 -15.66
CA SER A 85 2.30 0.74 -16.60
C SER A 85 3.66 1.01 -17.21
N ARG A 86 3.70 1.25 -18.52
CA ARG A 86 4.95 1.61 -19.19
C ARG A 86 5.42 3.00 -18.82
N ARG A 87 4.50 3.84 -18.36
CA ARG A 87 4.86 5.14 -17.82
C ARG A 87 5.61 4.95 -16.51
N ASN A 88 6.61 5.76 -16.29
CA ASN A 88 7.37 5.76 -15.04
C ASN A 88 8.08 4.43 -14.76
N ASN A 89 8.47 3.72 -15.81
CA ASN A 89 9.12 2.43 -15.67
C ASN A 89 10.42 2.53 -14.87
N ARG A 90 11.23 3.57 -15.14
CA ARG A 90 12.47 3.81 -14.41
C ARG A 90 12.23 4.10 -12.94
N LEU A 91 11.26 4.94 -12.66
CA LEU A 91 10.88 5.26 -11.28
C LEU A 91 10.46 4.01 -10.54
N ARG A 92 9.64 3.19 -11.17
CA ARG A 92 9.17 1.93 -10.61
C ARG A 92 10.32 0.98 -10.32
N GLU A 93 11.23 0.80 -11.28
CA GLU A 93 12.38 -0.09 -11.11
C GLU A 93 13.28 0.38 -9.98
N ASN A 94 13.61 1.65 -9.94
CA ASN A 94 14.47 2.20 -8.91
C ASN A 94 13.83 2.11 -7.54
N PHE A 95 12.53 2.35 -7.46
CA PHE A 95 11.79 2.22 -6.22
C PHE A 95 11.86 0.78 -5.70
N PHE A 96 11.59 -0.18 -6.57
CA PHE A 96 11.62 -1.59 -6.17
C PHE A 96 13.03 -2.04 -5.75
N LEU A 97 14.06 -1.54 -6.41
CA LEU A 97 15.44 -1.83 -5.98
C LEU A 97 15.71 -1.29 -4.57
N GLN A 98 15.27 -0.08 -4.28
CA GLN A 98 15.45 0.48 -2.95
C GLN A 98 14.66 -0.31 -1.91
N LEU A 99 13.47 -0.76 -2.24
CA LEU A 99 12.65 -1.58 -1.36
C LEU A 99 13.32 -2.92 -1.06
N GLU A 100 13.88 -3.56 -2.08
CA GLU A 100 14.61 -4.81 -1.89
C GLU A 100 15.79 -4.63 -0.95
N ARG A 101 16.52 -3.54 -1.11
CA ARG A 101 17.69 -3.25 -0.28
C ARG A 101 17.34 -3.04 1.19
N GLN A 102 16.16 -2.49 1.47
CA GLN A 102 15.74 -2.32 2.85
C GLN A 102 15.01 -3.54 3.42
N GLY A 103 14.79 -4.59 2.60
CA GLY A 103 14.13 -5.81 3.05
C GLY A 103 12.62 -5.73 3.09
N THR A 104 12.03 -4.87 2.25
CA THR A 104 10.56 -4.74 2.21
C THR A 104 9.91 -6.04 1.76
N VAL A 105 8.83 -6.40 2.45
CA VAL A 105 8.02 -7.55 2.10
C VAL A 105 6.98 -7.13 1.06
N PHE A 106 6.90 -7.87 -0.03
CA PHE A 106 5.89 -7.62 -1.06
C PHE A 106 4.74 -8.59 -0.88
N ILE A 107 3.54 -8.04 -0.75
CA ILE A 107 2.33 -8.83 -0.71
C ILE A 107 1.73 -8.71 -2.10
N ASN A 108 1.92 -9.75 -2.90
CA ASN A 108 1.27 -9.80 -4.21
C ASN A 108 -0.20 -10.13 -3.98
N TYR A 109 -1.06 -9.36 -4.64
CA TYR A 109 -2.43 -9.76 -4.73
C TYR A 109 -2.55 -10.64 -5.97
N PRO A 110 -2.25 -11.91 -5.87
CA PRO A 110 -2.45 -12.75 -7.02
C PRO A 110 -3.94 -12.87 -7.23
N LEU A 111 -4.32 -12.76 -8.47
CA LEU A 111 -5.71 -12.99 -8.87
C LEU A 111 -6.20 -14.37 -8.43
N ARG A 112 -5.31 -15.23 -7.97
CA ARG A 112 -5.58 -16.61 -7.60
C ARG A 112 -5.47 -16.89 -6.12
N MET A 113 -5.13 -15.90 -5.30
CA MET A 113 -5.03 -16.11 -3.87
C MET A 113 -6.43 -16.11 -3.29
N ASP A 114 -6.80 -17.17 -2.62
CA ASP A 114 -8.08 -17.20 -1.94
C ASP A 114 -8.00 -16.42 -0.63
N LYS A 115 -9.15 -16.24 0.00
CA LYS A 115 -9.23 -15.47 1.25
C LYS A 115 -8.36 -16.08 2.34
N TRP A 116 -8.22 -17.39 2.33
CA TRP A 116 -7.45 -18.11 3.32
C TRP A 116 -5.96 -17.82 3.24
N GLU A 117 -5.42 -17.83 2.01
CA GLU A 117 -4.02 -17.51 1.80
C GLU A 117 -3.70 -16.06 2.15
N MET A 118 -4.62 -15.16 1.84
CA MET A 118 -4.48 -13.76 2.22
C MET A 118 -4.44 -13.61 3.73
N TYR A 119 -5.28 -14.33 4.44
CA TYR A 119 -5.27 -14.35 5.89
C TYR A 119 -3.94 -14.83 6.45
N LYS A 120 -3.38 -15.88 5.86
CA LYS A 120 -2.08 -16.39 6.29
C LYS A 120 -0.97 -15.37 6.09
N CYS A 121 -0.96 -14.67 4.96
CA CYS A 121 0.03 -13.64 4.69
C CYS A 121 -0.06 -12.51 5.69
N LEU A 122 -1.25 -12.03 5.99
CA LEU A 122 -1.46 -10.98 6.97
C LEU A 122 -1.08 -11.44 8.37
N ALA A 123 -1.43 -12.67 8.74
CA ALA A 123 -1.11 -13.21 10.04
C ALA A 123 0.40 -13.40 10.24
N SER A 124 1.11 -13.86 9.20
CA SER A 124 2.56 -14.04 9.30
C SER A 124 3.30 -12.72 9.40
N ASN A 125 2.73 -11.64 8.87
CA ASN A 125 3.33 -10.32 8.96
C ASN A 125 3.02 -9.60 10.27
N SER A 126 2.11 -10.13 11.06
CA SER A 126 1.72 -9.51 12.34
C SER A 126 2.56 -9.99 13.51
N ASP A 127 3.41 -10.97 13.30
CA ASP A 127 4.26 -11.52 14.37
C ASP A 127 5.50 -10.65 14.64
#